data_c6d85a8c9602fb03bfa35d12fb5082ef
#
_entry.id   c6d85a8c9602fb03bfa35d12fb5082ef
#
_cell.length_a   1.000
_cell.length_b   1.000
_cell.length_c   1.000
_cell.angle_alpha   90.00
_cell.angle_beta   90.00
_cell.angle_gamma   90.00
#
_symmetry.space_group_name_H-M   'P 1'
#
loop_
_entity.id
_entity.type
_entity.pdbx_description
1 polymer ?
#
loop_
_entity_poly.entity_id
_entity_poly.type
_entity_poly.pdbx_seq_one_letter_code
_entity_poly.pdbx_strand_id
1 'polypeptide(L)'
;MDNFSYLVYIPSLNTKKRFIQLNNNKHISIVKFIQNKDVYLAEYLVSMIEDMCIDNINVKNLTGLDLLCILLAIRNICIGTRLELTTDVNNEKSSLTLDLGDILKRVTDIKTKSTTIKIDNIHVTIEIPRTLVIESYIDFISKIKINKSVYDMRSLSKSDKHKITDLLPGKVVTSMYSKIGDLSSPITIVKGISTLPEMVIDATTSSIFEFIKLIFDSNLSNFYTYYYLLASKMHLDLSYIDNITPIETEIYINKYKEEMEIAQKSIESESKSPAVGNIPAPSPGAQSSESIIPGGFKF
;
A
#
# COMPACT_ATOMS: atom_id res chain seq x y z
N MET A 1 -8.71 1.02 24.70
CA MET A 1 -8.42 2.11 23.73
C MET A 1 -9.51 2.05 22.70
N ASP A 2 -10.28 3.12 22.56
CA ASP A 2 -11.28 3.19 21.48
C ASP A 2 -10.51 3.21 20.16
N ASN A 3 -10.60 2.13 19.40
CA ASN A 3 -9.97 2.06 18.10
C ASN A 3 -10.64 3.07 17.18
N PHE A 4 -9.93 4.12 16.80
CA PHE A 4 -10.40 5.05 15.80
C PHE A 4 -10.77 4.26 14.53
N SER A 5 -11.98 4.51 14.04
CA SER A 5 -12.47 3.88 12.81
C SER A 5 -12.83 4.95 11.79
N TYR A 6 -12.75 4.59 10.54
CA TYR A 6 -13.07 5.47 9.40
C TYR A 6 -13.92 4.75 8.37
N LEU A 7 -14.67 5.52 7.61
CA LEU A 7 -15.57 5.00 6.58
C LEU A 7 -14.86 4.93 5.23
N VAL A 8 -14.87 3.76 4.61
CA VAL A 8 -14.39 3.54 3.25
C VAL A 8 -15.56 3.20 2.34
N TYR A 9 -15.69 3.90 1.22
CA TYR A 9 -16.68 3.59 0.19
C TYR A 9 -16.21 2.42 -0.67
N ILE A 10 -17.11 1.46 -0.91
CA ILE A 10 -16.86 0.27 -1.73
C ILE A 10 -17.74 0.35 -2.97
N PRO A 11 -17.15 0.61 -4.15
CA PRO A 11 -17.90 0.91 -5.37
C PRO A 11 -18.88 -0.18 -5.79
N SER A 12 -18.46 -1.46 -5.82
CA SER A 12 -19.33 -2.57 -6.28
C SER A 12 -20.53 -2.82 -5.36
N LEU A 13 -20.40 -2.50 -4.07
CA LEU A 13 -21.45 -2.65 -3.08
C LEU A 13 -22.30 -1.38 -2.92
N ASN A 14 -21.88 -0.26 -3.49
CA ASN A 14 -22.48 1.06 -3.32
C ASN A 14 -22.75 1.41 -1.85
N THR A 15 -21.79 1.09 -0.97
CA THR A 15 -21.92 1.29 0.48
C THR A 15 -20.62 1.72 1.11
N LYS A 16 -20.71 2.27 2.32
CA LYS A 16 -19.54 2.56 3.16
C LYS A 16 -19.44 1.54 4.26
N LYS A 17 -18.21 1.10 4.57
CA LYS A 17 -17.88 0.20 5.67
C LYS A 17 -16.84 0.84 6.58
N ARG A 18 -16.93 0.52 7.88
CA ARG A 18 -15.99 1.02 8.90
C ARG A 18 -14.77 0.10 8.99
N PHE A 19 -13.60 0.73 9.00
CA PHE A 19 -12.32 0.05 9.17
C PHE A 19 -11.55 0.64 10.35
N ILE A 20 -10.83 -0.20 11.08
CA ILE A 20 -9.83 0.24 12.05
C ILE A 20 -8.57 0.70 11.34
N GLN A 21 -7.73 1.47 12.04
CA GLN A 21 -6.47 1.99 11.49
C GLN A 21 -5.44 0.89 11.24
N LEU A 22 -4.65 1.06 10.18
CA LEU A 22 -3.45 0.27 9.94
C LEU A 22 -2.37 0.69 10.94
N ASN A 23 -1.89 -0.25 11.73
CA ASN A 23 -0.80 -0.04 12.67
C ASN A 23 0.57 -0.38 12.05
N ASN A 24 1.65 -0.01 12.74
CA ASN A 24 3.01 -0.25 12.28
C ASN A 24 3.31 -1.72 12.04
N ASN A 25 2.86 -2.62 12.90
CA ASN A 25 3.11 -4.05 12.77
C ASN A 25 2.52 -4.61 11.46
N LYS A 26 1.27 -4.27 11.14
CA LYS A 26 0.64 -4.66 9.87
C LYS A 26 1.35 -4.02 8.67
N HIS A 27 1.73 -2.75 8.76
CA HIS A 27 2.45 -2.06 7.68
C HIS A 27 3.81 -2.70 7.40
N ILE A 28 4.63 -2.95 8.44
CA ILE A 28 5.92 -3.64 8.29
C ILE A 28 5.74 -5.03 7.68
N SER A 29 4.68 -5.75 8.04
CA SER A 29 4.39 -7.05 7.45
C SER A 29 4.13 -6.96 5.95
N ILE A 30 3.33 -5.97 5.49
CA ILE A 30 3.11 -5.73 4.05
C ILE A 30 4.45 -5.47 3.34
N VAL A 31 5.28 -4.57 3.89
CA VAL A 31 6.58 -4.22 3.31
C VAL A 31 7.50 -5.43 3.21
N LYS A 32 7.53 -6.29 4.25
CA LYS A 32 8.30 -7.55 4.22
C LYS A 32 7.83 -8.48 3.12
N PHE A 33 6.52 -8.68 2.93
CA PHE A 33 5.98 -9.49 1.85
C PHE A 33 6.38 -8.92 0.47
N ILE A 34 6.33 -7.60 0.29
CA ILE A 34 6.71 -6.95 -0.97
C ILE A 34 8.21 -7.16 -1.25
N GLN A 35 9.08 -6.87 -0.30
CA GLN A 35 10.53 -6.95 -0.48
C GLN A 35 11.02 -8.38 -0.68
N ASN A 36 10.41 -9.34 0.00
CA ASN A 36 10.71 -10.76 -0.19
C ASN A 36 10.08 -11.35 -1.45
N LYS A 37 9.30 -10.57 -2.20
CA LYS A 37 8.53 -11.03 -3.37
C LYS A 37 7.65 -12.25 -3.04
N ASP A 38 7.07 -12.24 -1.84
CA ASP A 38 6.30 -13.36 -1.33
C ASP A 38 5.01 -13.54 -2.11
N VAL A 39 4.75 -14.76 -2.56
CA VAL A 39 3.55 -15.12 -3.34
C VAL A 39 2.27 -15.00 -2.55
N TYR A 40 2.33 -15.01 -1.22
CA TYR A 40 1.17 -14.90 -0.32
C TYR A 40 0.76 -13.46 0.01
N LEU A 41 1.39 -12.45 -0.60
CA LEU A 41 1.03 -11.05 -0.34
C LEU A 41 -0.46 -10.78 -0.61
N ALA A 42 -1.02 -11.33 -1.69
CA ALA A 42 -2.42 -11.12 -2.03
C ALA A 42 -3.38 -11.68 -0.97
N GLU A 43 -3.12 -12.91 -0.51
CA GLU A 43 -3.89 -13.56 0.57
C GLU A 43 -3.74 -12.81 1.89
N TYR A 44 -2.54 -12.34 2.20
CA TYR A 44 -2.31 -11.53 3.40
C TYR A 44 -3.10 -10.22 3.37
N LEU A 45 -3.10 -9.50 2.25
CA LEU A 45 -3.87 -8.26 2.09
C LEU A 45 -5.38 -8.49 2.23
N VAL A 46 -5.89 -9.58 1.66
CA VAL A 46 -7.31 -9.98 1.77
C VAL A 46 -7.68 -10.27 3.22
N SER A 47 -6.89 -11.09 3.92
CA SER A 47 -7.10 -11.41 5.34
C SER A 47 -7.01 -10.16 6.22
N MET A 48 -6.04 -9.29 5.96
CA MET A 48 -5.89 -8.03 6.69
C MET A 48 -7.11 -7.12 6.52
N ILE A 49 -7.68 -7.03 5.32
CA ILE A 49 -8.89 -6.25 5.06
C ILE A 49 -10.08 -6.81 5.87
N GLU A 50 -10.24 -8.13 5.92
CA GLU A 50 -11.27 -8.79 6.74
C GLU A 50 -11.10 -8.45 8.22
N ASP A 51 -9.89 -8.59 8.75
CA ASP A 51 -9.56 -8.30 10.16
C ASP A 51 -9.76 -6.82 10.54
N MET A 52 -9.53 -5.92 9.59
CA MET A 52 -9.67 -4.48 9.83
C MET A 52 -11.10 -3.98 9.67
N CYS A 53 -11.99 -4.72 9.02
CA CYS A 53 -13.37 -4.29 8.80
C CYS A 53 -14.25 -4.58 10.02
N ILE A 54 -14.79 -3.52 10.63
CA ILE A 54 -15.70 -3.63 11.80
C ILE A 54 -17.09 -4.13 11.39
N ASP A 55 -17.55 -3.72 10.20
CA ASP A 55 -18.95 -3.92 9.76
C ASP A 55 -19.17 -5.26 9.05
N ASN A 56 -18.35 -6.24 9.24
CA ASN A 56 -18.34 -7.52 8.54
C ASN A 56 -18.44 -7.40 7.02
N ILE A 57 -17.41 -7.80 6.32
CA ILE A 57 -17.34 -7.78 4.87
C ILE A 57 -16.97 -9.18 4.38
N ASN A 58 -17.67 -9.65 3.36
CA ASN A 58 -17.23 -10.85 2.65
C ASN A 58 -16.27 -10.43 1.54
N VAL A 59 -14.98 -10.43 1.83
CA VAL A 59 -13.93 -9.99 0.90
C VAL A 59 -13.91 -10.81 -0.39
N LYS A 60 -14.34 -12.07 -0.34
CA LYS A 60 -14.46 -12.94 -1.53
C LYS A 60 -15.49 -12.42 -2.55
N ASN A 61 -16.37 -11.52 -2.14
CA ASN A 61 -17.35 -10.89 -3.03
C ASN A 61 -16.85 -9.56 -3.63
N LEU A 62 -15.69 -9.07 -3.21
CA LEU A 62 -15.12 -7.82 -3.68
C LEU A 62 -14.33 -8.02 -4.98
N THR A 63 -14.40 -7.02 -5.85
CA THR A 63 -13.55 -6.96 -7.05
C THR A 63 -12.15 -6.48 -6.71
N GLY A 64 -11.18 -6.70 -7.60
CA GLY A 64 -9.84 -6.12 -7.44
C GLY A 64 -9.85 -4.60 -7.30
N LEU A 65 -10.79 -3.91 -7.97
CA LEU A 65 -10.99 -2.46 -7.80
C LEU A 65 -11.49 -2.08 -6.42
N ASP A 66 -12.40 -2.85 -5.83
CA ASP A 66 -12.87 -2.58 -4.45
C ASP A 66 -11.73 -2.73 -3.45
N LEU A 67 -10.93 -3.78 -3.61
CA LEU A 67 -9.76 -4.02 -2.77
C LEU A 67 -8.73 -2.89 -2.91
N LEU A 68 -8.51 -2.41 -4.13
CA LEU A 68 -7.66 -1.24 -4.37
C LEU A 68 -8.22 0.02 -3.69
N CYS A 69 -9.52 0.29 -3.80
CA CYS A 69 -10.16 1.44 -3.13
C CYS A 69 -9.97 1.36 -1.61
N ILE A 70 -10.17 0.18 -1.01
CA ILE A 70 -9.98 -0.03 0.43
C ILE A 70 -8.53 0.23 0.81
N LEU A 71 -7.57 -0.38 0.12
CA LEU A 71 -6.14 -0.25 0.42
C LEU A 71 -5.63 1.18 0.21
N LEU A 72 -6.09 1.88 -0.83
CA LEU A 72 -5.78 3.31 -1.02
C LEU A 72 -6.34 4.17 0.11
N ALA A 73 -7.58 3.92 0.55
CA ALA A 73 -8.18 4.66 1.65
C ALA A 73 -7.42 4.42 2.97
N ILE A 74 -7.08 3.15 3.27
CA ILE A 74 -6.26 2.77 4.43
C ILE A 74 -4.91 3.49 4.39
N ARG A 75 -4.23 3.41 3.27
CA ARG A 75 -2.91 4.04 3.08
C ARG A 75 -2.99 5.56 3.26
N ASN A 76 -3.99 6.22 2.67
CA ASN A 76 -4.15 7.67 2.75
C ASN A 76 -4.35 8.16 4.19
N ILE A 77 -5.08 7.40 4.99
CA ILE A 77 -5.39 7.76 6.38
C ILE A 77 -4.23 7.44 7.33
N CYS A 78 -3.58 6.28 7.15
CA CYS A 78 -2.64 5.76 8.13
C CYS A 78 -1.16 6.05 7.80
N ILE A 79 -0.84 6.35 6.53
CA ILE A 79 0.53 6.59 6.06
C ILE A 79 0.65 8.00 5.47
N GLY A 80 -0.39 8.47 4.75
CA GLY A 80 -0.44 9.78 4.10
C GLY A 80 -0.81 9.69 2.63
N THR A 81 -1.23 10.83 2.05
CA THR A 81 -1.75 10.91 0.67
C THR A 81 -0.68 11.07 -0.39
N ARG A 82 0.55 11.41 -0.02
CA ARG A 82 1.63 11.65 -0.95
C ARG A 82 2.48 10.38 -1.14
N LEU A 83 2.82 10.11 -2.39
CA LEU A 83 3.76 9.07 -2.77
C LEU A 83 4.82 9.67 -3.68
N GLU A 84 6.07 9.65 -3.24
CA GLU A 84 7.21 10.11 -4.03
C GLU A 84 7.80 8.93 -4.80
N LEU A 85 7.83 9.07 -6.13
CA LEU A 85 8.49 8.14 -7.04
C LEU A 85 9.81 8.77 -7.48
N THR A 86 10.90 8.07 -7.26
CA THR A 86 12.22 8.47 -7.75
C THR A 86 12.69 7.48 -8.80
N THR A 87 13.16 7.99 -9.92
CA THR A 87 13.81 7.18 -10.96
C THR A 87 15.21 7.72 -11.21
N ASP A 88 16.14 6.83 -11.43
CA ASP A 88 17.50 7.15 -11.84
C ASP A 88 17.70 6.56 -13.24
N VAL A 89 17.66 7.41 -14.26
CA VAL A 89 17.85 7.01 -15.66
C VAL A 89 19.04 7.82 -16.20
N ASN A 90 20.07 7.14 -16.65
CA ASN A 90 21.29 7.74 -17.19
C ASN A 90 22.00 8.74 -16.22
N ASN A 91 22.00 8.46 -14.91
CA ASN A 91 22.48 9.32 -13.83
C ASN A 91 21.69 10.65 -13.65
N GLU A 92 20.53 10.77 -14.27
CA GLU A 92 19.58 11.83 -13.98
C GLU A 92 18.50 11.33 -13.01
N LYS A 93 18.46 11.95 -11.84
CA LYS A 93 17.41 11.65 -10.84
C LYS A 93 16.19 12.49 -11.13
N SER A 94 15.09 11.84 -11.41
CA SER A 94 13.78 12.48 -11.53
C SER A 94 12.91 12.05 -10.37
N SER A 95 12.16 12.98 -9.79
CA SER A 95 11.16 12.69 -8.77
C SER A 95 9.79 13.15 -9.24
N LEU A 96 8.77 12.35 -8.92
CA LEU A 96 7.37 12.66 -9.16
C LEU A 96 6.60 12.40 -7.88
N THR A 97 5.80 13.38 -7.45
CA THR A 97 4.89 13.19 -6.32
C THR A 97 3.49 12.87 -6.84
N LEU A 98 2.93 11.74 -6.42
CA LEU A 98 1.55 11.37 -6.69
C LEU A 98 0.66 11.74 -5.51
N ASP A 99 -0.53 12.30 -5.80
CA ASP A 99 -1.60 12.47 -4.82
C ASP A 99 -2.51 11.23 -4.87
N LEU A 100 -2.37 10.36 -3.87
CA LEU A 100 -3.17 9.13 -3.77
C LEU A 100 -4.63 9.40 -3.41
N GLY A 101 -4.95 10.58 -2.84
CA GLY A 101 -6.33 11.00 -2.59
C GLY A 101 -7.06 11.29 -3.90
N ASP A 102 -6.38 11.93 -4.86
CA ASP A 102 -6.92 12.14 -6.20
C ASP A 102 -7.06 10.83 -6.99
N ILE A 103 -6.05 9.96 -6.88
CA ILE A 103 -6.10 8.63 -7.49
C ILE A 103 -7.28 7.82 -6.93
N LEU A 104 -7.51 7.84 -5.62
CA LEU A 104 -8.65 7.15 -4.99
C LEU A 104 -9.98 7.62 -5.56
N LYS A 105 -10.19 8.95 -5.74
CA LYS A 105 -11.40 9.49 -6.36
C LYS A 105 -11.59 8.93 -7.77
N ARG A 106 -10.54 8.98 -8.59
CA ARG A 106 -10.57 8.51 -9.98
C ARG A 106 -10.85 7.02 -10.07
N VAL A 107 -10.24 6.19 -9.19
CA VAL A 107 -10.48 4.74 -9.12
C VAL A 107 -11.92 4.45 -8.69
N THR A 108 -12.46 5.22 -7.74
CA THR A 108 -13.85 5.07 -7.28
C THR A 108 -14.86 5.34 -8.39
N ASP A 109 -14.53 6.19 -9.34
CA ASP A 109 -15.38 6.55 -10.48
C ASP A 109 -15.29 5.57 -11.67
N ILE A 110 -14.43 4.54 -11.61
CA ILE A 110 -14.33 3.53 -12.66
C ILE A 110 -15.65 2.78 -12.79
N LYS A 111 -16.25 2.87 -13.95
CA LYS A 111 -17.44 2.10 -14.29
C LYS A 111 -17.03 0.71 -14.80
N THR A 112 -17.52 -0.31 -14.13
CA THR A 112 -17.34 -1.70 -14.53
C THR A 112 -18.60 -2.20 -15.24
N LYS A 113 -18.44 -3.12 -16.17
CA LYS A 113 -19.52 -3.75 -16.94
C LYS A 113 -19.44 -5.26 -16.78
N SER A 114 -20.57 -5.91 -16.95
CA SER A 114 -20.62 -7.35 -17.21
C SER A 114 -21.11 -7.57 -18.62
N THR A 115 -20.54 -8.56 -19.31
CA THR A 115 -20.90 -8.86 -20.70
C THR A 115 -21.22 -10.35 -20.82
N THR A 116 -22.30 -10.69 -21.53
CA THR A 116 -22.65 -12.07 -21.81
C THR A 116 -22.41 -12.39 -23.30
N ILE A 117 -21.54 -13.33 -23.54
CA ILE A 117 -21.21 -13.87 -24.85
C ILE A 117 -22.16 -15.04 -25.12
N LYS A 118 -22.84 -15.03 -26.25
CA LYS A 118 -23.78 -16.06 -26.64
C LYS A 118 -23.31 -16.65 -27.97
N ILE A 119 -22.97 -17.91 -27.96
CA ILE A 119 -22.59 -18.69 -29.15
C ILE A 119 -23.31 -20.02 -29.06
N ASP A 120 -24.17 -20.29 -30.01
CA ASP A 120 -25.05 -21.46 -30.04
C ASP A 120 -25.83 -21.63 -28.72
N ASN A 121 -25.70 -22.77 -28.06
CA ASN A 121 -26.34 -23.08 -26.79
C ASN A 121 -25.47 -22.73 -25.55
N ILE A 122 -24.36 -22.00 -25.76
CA ILE A 122 -23.43 -21.63 -24.72
C ILE A 122 -23.53 -20.13 -24.47
N HIS A 123 -23.79 -19.79 -23.21
CA HIS A 123 -23.77 -18.39 -22.75
C HIS A 123 -22.71 -18.26 -21.65
N VAL A 124 -21.73 -17.37 -21.83
CA VAL A 124 -20.68 -17.09 -20.84
C VAL A 124 -20.80 -15.66 -20.43
N THR A 125 -20.99 -15.42 -19.12
CA THR A 125 -20.99 -14.08 -18.53
C THR A 125 -19.63 -13.80 -17.95
N ILE A 126 -18.99 -12.73 -18.42
CA ILE A 126 -17.71 -12.22 -17.92
C ILE A 126 -17.89 -10.90 -17.19
N GLU A 127 -17.10 -10.68 -16.16
CA GLU A 127 -17.08 -9.47 -15.32
C GLU A 127 -15.68 -9.25 -14.78
N ILE A 128 -15.46 -8.11 -14.10
CA ILE A 128 -14.19 -7.84 -13.42
C ILE A 128 -13.92 -8.90 -12.35
N PRO A 129 -12.71 -9.47 -12.30
CA PRO A 129 -12.34 -10.52 -11.36
C PRO A 129 -12.48 -10.08 -9.88
N ARG A 130 -12.80 -11.06 -9.05
CA ARG A 130 -12.86 -10.90 -7.59
C ARG A 130 -11.56 -11.38 -6.93
N THR A 131 -10.46 -10.94 -7.48
CA THR A 131 -9.12 -11.27 -7.02
C THR A 131 -8.18 -10.10 -7.28
N LEU A 132 -7.11 -10.00 -6.51
CA LEU A 132 -6.01 -9.05 -6.75
C LEU A 132 -5.04 -9.55 -7.82
N VAL A 133 -4.91 -10.88 -7.94
CA VAL A 133 -4.01 -11.51 -8.91
C VAL A 133 -4.85 -12.20 -9.99
N ILE A 134 -4.70 -11.75 -11.21
CA ILE A 134 -5.35 -12.35 -12.38
C ILE A 134 -4.38 -13.34 -12.99
N GLU A 135 -4.69 -14.64 -12.89
CA GLU A 135 -3.84 -15.70 -13.41
C GLU A 135 -4.23 -16.10 -14.84
N SER A 136 -5.52 -16.00 -15.16
CA SER A 136 -6.04 -16.43 -16.47
C SER A 136 -7.36 -15.77 -16.83
N TYR A 137 -7.79 -15.97 -18.08
CA TYR A 137 -9.11 -15.51 -18.54
C TYR A 137 -10.28 -16.15 -17.76
N ILE A 138 -10.05 -17.28 -17.10
CA ILE A 138 -11.06 -17.99 -16.29
C ILE A 138 -11.53 -17.12 -15.12
N ASP A 139 -10.66 -16.28 -14.59
CA ASP A 139 -10.96 -15.39 -13.45
C ASP A 139 -12.05 -14.36 -13.78
N PHE A 140 -12.21 -14.03 -15.06
CA PHE A 140 -13.26 -13.13 -15.54
C PHE A 140 -14.64 -13.79 -15.66
N ILE A 141 -14.71 -15.12 -15.63
CA ILE A 141 -15.97 -15.83 -15.84
C ILE A 141 -16.77 -15.88 -14.54
N SER A 142 -17.93 -15.23 -14.52
CA SER A 142 -18.84 -15.32 -13.39
C SER A 142 -19.85 -16.46 -13.55
N LYS A 143 -20.30 -16.73 -14.78
CA LYS A 143 -21.35 -17.72 -15.05
C LYS A 143 -21.20 -18.36 -16.42
N ILE A 144 -21.41 -19.66 -16.48
CA ILE A 144 -21.52 -20.40 -17.75
C ILE A 144 -22.87 -21.11 -17.81
N LYS A 145 -23.56 -20.99 -18.92
CA LYS A 145 -24.75 -21.76 -19.23
C LYS A 145 -24.47 -22.58 -20.51
N ILE A 146 -24.59 -23.91 -20.41
CA ILE A 146 -24.45 -24.84 -21.50
C ILE A 146 -25.78 -25.59 -21.62
N ASN A 147 -26.50 -25.39 -22.70
CA ASN A 147 -27.85 -25.93 -22.85
C ASN A 147 -28.79 -25.50 -21.72
N LYS A 148 -29.24 -26.48 -20.88
CA LYS A 148 -30.09 -26.26 -19.72
C LYS A 148 -29.29 -26.14 -18.42
N SER A 149 -28.02 -26.51 -18.41
CA SER A 149 -27.16 -26.50 -17.21
C SER A 149 -26.56 -25.11 -17.02
N VAL A 150 -26.56 -24.64 -15.74
CA VAL A 150 -26.02 -23.36 -15.36
C VAL A 150 -24.97 -23.58 -14.27
N TYR A 151 -23.78 -23.06 -14.48
CA TYR A 151 -22.64 -23.14 -13.56
C TYR A 151 -22.31 -21.73 -13.05
N ASP A 152 -22.40 -21.53 -11.73
CA ASP A 152 -21.89 -20.32 -11.09
C ASP A 152 -20.40 -20.54 -10.78
N MET A 153 -19.54 -19.93 -11.60
CA MET A 153 -18.08 -20.11 -11.51
C MET A 153 -17.48 -19.58 -10.21
N ARG A 154 -18.20 -18.68 -9.54
CA ARG A 154 -17.74 -18.08 -8.27
C ARG A 154 -17.72 -19.08 -7.11
N SER A 155 -18.62 -20.05 -7.12
CA SER A 155 -18.78 -21.07 -6.09
C SER A 155 -17.92 -22.32 -6.30
N LEU A 156 -17.24 -22.43 -7.45
CA LEU A 156 -16.49 -23.63 -7.82
C LEU A 156 -15.03 -23.57 -7.36
N SER A 157 -14.46 -24.75 -7.12
CA SER A 157 -13.02 -24.91 -6.90
C SER A 157 -12.23 -24.54 -8.17
N LYS A 158 -10.95 -24.18 -8.04
CA LYS A 158 -10.07 -23.86 -9.19
C LYS A 158 -10.03 -25.02 -10.19
N SER A 159 -9.94 -26.28 -9.69
CA SER A 159 -9.95 -27.47 -10.54
C SER A 159 -11.25 -27.63 -11.34
N ASP A 160 -12.42 -27.41 -10.69
CA ASP A 160 -13.70 -27.55 -11.36
C ASP A 160 -13.96 -26.44 -12.37
N LYS A 161 -13.49 -25.22 -12.07
CA LYS A 161 -13.50 -24.13 -13.06
C LYS A 161 -12.77 -24.52 -14.34
N HIS A 162 -11.56 -25.08 -14.23
CA HIS A 162 -10.80 -25.55 -15.40
C HIS A 162 -11.55 -26.62 -16.17
N LYS A 163 -12.07 -27.66 -15.50
CA LYS A 163 -12.83 -28.73 -16.17
C LYS A 163 -14.02 -28.20 -16.98
N ILE A 164 -14.74 -27.20 -16.44
CA ILE A 164 -15.89 -26.62 -17.13
C ILE A 164 -15.44 -25.74 -18.30
N THR A 165 -14.37 -24.96 -18.10
CA THR A 165 -13.85 -24.09 -19.18
C THR A 165 -13.22 -24.87 -20.33
N ASP A 166 -12.64 -26.03 -20.05
CA ASP A 166 -12.11 -26.94 -21.09
C ASP A 166 -13.21 -27.48 -22.06
N LEU A 167 -14.48 -27.40 -21.63
CA LEU A 167 -15.62 -27.75 -22.50
C LEU A 167 -16.02 -26.61 -23.44
N LEU A 168 -15.44 -25.41 -23.30
CA LEU A 168 -15.80 -24.27 -24.14
C LEU A 168 -15.14 -24.37 -25.52
N PRO A 169 -15.92 -24.18 -26.60
CA PRO A 169 -15.34 -24.11 -27.94
C PRO A 169 -14.36 -22.93 -28.06
N GLY A 170 -13.31 -23.10 -28.86
CA GLY A 170 -12.31 -22.06 -29.10
C GLY A 170 -12.90 -20.70 -29.53
N LYS A 171 -14.00 -20.70 -30.32
CA LYS A 171 -14.72 -19.48 -30.71
C LYS A 171 -15.26 -18.70 -29.54
N VAL A 172 -15.73 -19.38 -28.49
CA VAL A 172 -16.20 -18.74 -27.23
C VAL A 172 -15.03 -18.10 -26.54
N VAL A 173 -13.92 -18.81 -26.36
CA VAL A 173 -12.70 -18.33 -25.74
C VAL A 173 -12.12 -17.11 -26.46
N THR A 174 -12.02 -17.17 -27.79
CA THR A 174 -11.58 -16.02 -28.62
C THR A 174 -12.50 -14.80 -28.44
N SER A 175 -13.82 -15.03 -28.42
CA SER A 175 -14.77 -13.93 -28.16
C SER A 175 -14.66 -13.35 -26.76
N MET A 176 -14.29 -14.15 -25.74
CA MET A 176 -14.02 -13.65 -24.39
C MET A 176 -12.83 -12.74 -24.39
N TYR A 177 -11.69 -13.14 -24.97
CA TYR A 177 -10.49 -12.29 -25.04
C TYR A 177 -10.79 -10.93 -25.69
N SER A 178 -11.58 -10.90 -26.78
CA SER A 178 -11.96 -9.65 -27.45
C SER A 178 -12.86 -8.73 -26.59
N LYS A 179 -13.52 -9.26 -25.55
CA LYS A 179 -14.49 -8.54 -24.72
C LYS A 179 -13.97 -8.20 -23.32
N ILE A 180 -12.89 -8.81 -22.87
CA ILE A 180 -12.32 -8.54 -21.54
C ILE A 180 -11.91 -7.06 -21.42
N GLY A 181 -11.25 -6.49 -22.43
CA GLY A 181 -10.87 -5.08 -22.44
C GLY A 181 -12.04 -4.09 -22.37
N ASP A 182 -13.25 -4.51 -22.72
CA ASP A 182 -14.46 -3.67 -22.65
C ASP A 182 -15.10 -3.64 -21.24
N LEU A 183 -14.59 -4.44 -20.27
CA LEU A 183 -15.20 -4.60 -18.95
C LEU A 183 -14.97 -3.37 -18.04
N SER A 184 -13.89 -2.65 -18.26
CA SER A 184 -13.59 -1.40 -17.55
C SER A 184 -12.79 -0.45 -18.45
N SER A 185 -12.76 0.83 -18.06
CA SER A 185 -11.89 1.80 -18.70
C SER A 185 -10.62 1.96 -17.88
N PRO A 186 -9.42 1.83 -18.48
CA PRO A 186 -8.17 2.05 -17.77
C PRO A 186 -8.01 3.51 -17.35
N ILE A 187 -7.29 3.75 -16.26
CA ILE A 187 -6.92 5.09 -15.79
C ILE A 187 -5.42 5.28 -15.92
N THR A 188 -4.99 6.27 -16.68
CA THR A 188 -3.59 6.70 -16.69
C THR A 188 -3.29 7.50 -15.43
N ILE A 189 -2.43 6.98 -14.56
CA ILE A 189 -1.97 7.64 -13.32
C ILE A 189 -0.81 8.58 -13.63
N VAL A 190 0.16 8.11 -14.40
CA VAL A 190 1.31 8.87 -14.86
C VAL A 190 1.37 8.78 -16.36
N LYS A 191 1.41 9.92 -17.03
CA LYS A 191 1.72 9.95 -18.48
C LYS A 191 3.22 9.73 -18.64
N GLY A 192 3.59 8.80 -19.52
CA GLY A 192 4.99 8.52 -19.83
C GLY A 192 5.72 9.79 -20.24
N ILE A 193 6.85 10.06 -19.60
CA ILE A 193 7.84 11.06 -19.97
C ILE A 193 9.18 10.36 -20.13
N SER A 194 10.18 11.02 -20.70
CA SER A 194 11.47 10.40 -21.04
C SER A 194 12.13 9.59 -19.91
N THR A 195 11.89 9.94 -18.65
CA THR A 195 12.51 9.35 -17.46
C THR A 195 11.53 8.52 -16.59
N LEU A 196 10.23 8.62 -16.84
CA LEU A 196 9.19 7.89 -16.09
C LEU A 196 8.29 7.12 -17.07
N PRO A 197 8.13 5.81 -16.89
CA PRO A 197 7.23 5.03 -17.71
C PRO A 197 5.77 5.44 -17.48
N GLU A 198 4.93 5.21 -18.49
CA GLU A 198 3.49 5.34 -18.31
C GLU A 198 2.99 4.37 -17.26
N MET A 199 2.17 4.86 -16.34
CA MET A 199 1.54 4.04 -15.31
C MET A 199 0.03 4.08 -15.48
N VAL A 200 -0.56 2.90 -15.70
CA VAL A 200 -1.99 2.74 -15.94
C VAL A 200 -2.55 1.73 -14.95
N ILE A 201 -3.69 2.07 -14.34
CA ILE A 201 -4.52 1.12 -13.58
C ILE A 201 -5.60 0.59 -14.52
N ASP A 202 -5.58 -0.70 -14.77
CA ASP A 202 -6.56 -1.41 -15.57
C ASP A 202 -7.08 -2.63 -14.78
N ALA A 203 -8.38 -2.64 -14.51
CA ALA A 203 -9.03 -3.72 -13.76
C ALA A 203 -9.04 -5.08 -14.50
N THR A 204 -8.65 -5.10 -15.76
CA THR A 204 -8.55 -6.31 -16.58
C THR A 204 -7.13 -6.90 -16.63
N THR A 205 -6.20 -6.31 -15.91
CA THR A 205 -4.78 -6.73 -15.87
C THR A 205 -4.26 -6.83 -14.44
N SER A 206 -3.04 -7.31 -14.29
CA SER A 206 -2.32 -7.32 -12.99
C SER A 206 -1.87 -5.94 -12.50
N SER A 207 -2.14 -4.86 -13.25
CA SER A 207 -1.70 -3.51 -12.90
C SER A 207 -2.21 -3.03 -11.54
N ILE A 208 -3.41 -3.48 -11.11
CA ILE A 208 -3.94 -3.18 -9.77
C ILE A 208 -2.98 -3.72 -8.70
N PHE A 209 -2.56 -4.98 -8.80
CA PHE A 209 -1.69 -5.60 -7.80
C PHE A 209 -0.30 -4.99 -7.79
N GLU A 210 0.25 -4.67 -8.97
CA GLU A 210 1.53 -3.95 -9.08
C GLU A 210 1.45 -2.54 -8.46
N PHE A 211 0.33 -1.84 -8.68
CA PHE A 211 0.12 -0.54 -8.06
C PHE A 211 -0.04 -0.63 -6.54
N ILE A 212 -0.71 -1.68 -6.02
CA ILE A 212 -0.79 -1.92 -4.57
C ILE A 212 0.61 -2.14 -3.98
N LYS A 213 1.45 -2.93 -4.63
CA LYS A 213 2.85 -3.09 -4.19
C LYS A 213 3.57 -1.75 -4.14
N LEU A 214 3.43 -0.93 -5.16
CA LEU A 214 4.08 0.38 -5.24
C LEU A 214 3.65 1.31 -4.11
N ILE A 215 2.35 1.40 -3.80
CA ILE A 215 1.86 2.34 -2.76
C ILE A 215 2.25 1.94 -1.33
N PHE A 216 2.62 0.69 -1.11
CA PHE A 216 3.10 0.19 0.18
C PHE A 216 4.60 -0.08 0.20
N ASP A 217 5.30 0.10 -0.92
CA ASP A 217 6.75 -0.08 -0.95
C ASP A 217 7.44 0.98 -0.08
N SER A 218 8.23 0.53 0.87
CA SER A 218 8.93 1.35 1.84
C SER A 218 10.23 0.67 2.26
N ASN A 219 11.20 1.45 2.69
CA ASN A 219 12.48 0.91 3.14
C ASN A 219 12.37 0.36 4.58
N LEU A 220 12.52 -0.96 4.74
CA LEU A 220 12.52 -1.61 6.05
C LEU A 220 13.57 -1.04 7.01
N SER A 221 14.72 -0.61 6.52
CA SER A 221 15.76 0.00 7.36
C SER A 221 15.26 1.24 8.07
N ASN A 222 14.42 2.05 7.40
CA ASN A 222 13.81 3.23 8.03
C ASN A 222 12.89 2.85 9.19
N PHE A 223 12.10 1.77 9.05
CA PHE A 223 11.26 1.27 10.14
C PHE A 223 12.10 0.88 11.36
N TYR A 224 13.15 0.10 11.18
CA TYR A 224 14.01 -0.31 12.30
C TYR A 224 14.73 0.87 12.94
N THR A 225 15.15 1.86 12.13
CA THR A 225 15.72 3.11 12.65
C THR A 225 14.70 3.88 13.49
N TYR A 226 13.46 4.01 13.02
CA TYR A 226 12.39 4.67 13.76
C TYR A 226 12.04 3.93 15.05
N TYR A 227 11.91 2.61 15.00
CA TYR A 227 11.69 1.79 16.20
C TYR A 227 12.80 1.98 17.23
N TYR A 228 14.06 1.96 16.78
CA TYR A 228 15.20 2.23 17.66
C TYR A 228 15.12 3.62 18.30
N LEU A 229 14.83 4.67 17.54
CA LEU A 229 14.71 6.03 18.04
C LEU A 229 13.56 6.15 19.04
N LEU A 230 12.38 5.65 18.71
CA LEU A 230 11.21 5.70 19.58
C LEU A 230 11.43 4.94 20.89
N ALA A 231 12.00 3.75 20.83
CA ALA A 231 12.25 2.93 22.01
C ALA A 231 13.41 3.47 22.86
N SER A 232 14.56 3.81 22.22
CA SER A 232 15.79 4.14 22.96
C SER A 232 15.89 5.61 23.37
N LYS A 233 15.33 6.54 22.59
CA LYS A 233 15.44 7.98 22.82
C LYS A 233 14.17 8.59 23.42
N MET A 234 13.01 8.07 23.03
CA MET A 234 11.73 8.55 23.54
C MET A 234 11.13 7.61 24.60
N HIS A 235 11.81 6.50 24.91
CA HIS A 235 11.43 5.52 25.94
C HIS A 235 10.02 4.95 25.77
N LEU A 236 9.55 4.83 24.51
CA LEU A 236 8.26 4.23 24.22
C LEU A 236 8.37 2.69 24.25
N ASP A 237 7.34 2.05 24.80
CA ASP A 237 7.23 0.59 24.80
C ASP A 237 7.05 0.04 23.40
N LEU A 238 7.70 -1.10 23.08
CA LEU A 238 7.63 -1.71 21.77
C LEU A 238 6.20 -2.10 21.38
N SER A 239 5.40 -2.56 22.35
CA SER A 239 4.00 -2.89 22.11
C SER A 239 3.17 -1.65 21.75
N TYR A 240 3.51 -0.49 22.31
CA TYR A 240 2.90 0.77 21.93
C TYR A 240 3.29 1.18 20.51
N ILE A 241 4.60 1.10 20.17
CA ILE A 241 5.12 1.41 18.83
C ILE A 241 4.49 0.52 17.75
N ASP A 242 4.28 -0.76 18.02
CA ASP A 242 3.61 -1.70 17.12
C ASP A 242 2.16 -1.31 16.82
N ASN A 243 1.49 -0.68 17.77
CA ASN A 243 0.06 -0.39 17.69
C ASN A 243 -0.28 1.03 17.21
N ILE A 244 0.65 1.98 17.20
CA ILE A 244 0.44 3.29 16.58
C ILE A 244 0.48 3.19 15.05
N THR A 245 -0.09 4.19 14.39
CA THR A 245 -0.07 4.27 12.92
C THR A 245 1.28 4.76 12.40
N PRO A 246 1.64 4.47 11.15
CA PRO A 246 2.84 5.02 10.52
C PRO A 246 2.90 6.56 10.54
N ILE A 247 1.77 7.24 10.37
CA ILE A 247 1.72 8.71 10.43
C ILE A 247 1.99 9.24 11.85
N GLU A 248 1.52 8.55 12.88
CA GLU A 248 1.85 8.91 14.28
C GLU A 248 3.34 8.71 14.55
N THR A 249 3.93 7.63 14.04
CA THR A 249 5.37 7.40 14.08
C THR A 249 6.15 8.56 13.46
N GLU A 250 5.75 9.01 12.29
CA GLU A 250 6.37 10.15 11.60
C GLU A 250 6.27 11.44 12.42
N ILE A 251 5.12 11.70 13.05
CA ILE A 251 4.94 12.86 13.93
C ILE A 251 5.93 12.81 15.11
N TYR A 252 6.08 11.67 15.78
CA TYR A 252 7.04 11.53 16.88
C TYR A 252 8.48 11.76 16.41
N ILE A 253 8.87 11.15 15.30
CA ILE A 253 10.22 11.31 14.73
C ILE A 253 10.51 12.76 14.34
N ASN A 254 9.54 13.46 13.74
CA ASN A 254 9.71 14.87 13.36
C ASN A 254 9.86 15.76 14.60
N LYS A 255 9.06 15.56 15.66
CA LYS A 255 9.23 16.27 16.91
C LYS A 255 10.60 16.03 17.53
N TYR A 256 11.08 14.80 17.56
CA TYR A 256 12.41 14.48 18.05
C TYR A 256 13.51 15.21 17.26
N LYS A 257 13.40 15.26 15.92
CA LYS A 257 14.34 16.00 15.08
C LYS A 257 14.33 17.50 15.39
N GLU A 258 13.15 18.11 15.52
CA GLU A 258 13.00 19.52 15.91
C GLU A 258 13.66 19.83 17.25
N GLU A 259 13.47 18.98 18.27
CA GLU A 259 14.11 19.15 19.58
C GLU A 259 15.64 19.05 19.47
N MET A 260 16.16 18.11 18.69
CA MET A 260 17.60 17.96 18.46
C MET A 260 18.20 19.17 17.74
N GLU A 261 17.52 19.72 16.74
CA GLU A 261 17.95 20.94 16.05
C GLU A 261 18.00 22.15 16.99
N ILE A 262 17.00 22.31 17.87
CA ILE A 262 16.98 23.39 18.87
C ILE A 262 18.14 23.23 19.84
N ALA A 263 18.37 22.02 20.35
CA ALA A 263 19.48 21.74 21.27
C ALA A 263 20.83 22.01 20.60
N GLN A 264 21.02 21.63 19.35
CA GLN A 264 22.26 21.91 18.63
C GLN A 264 22.50 23.41 18.43
N LYS A 265 21.46 24.16 18.02
CA LYS A 265 21.56 25.63 17.89
C LYS A 265 21.91 26.33 19.21
N SER A 266 21.38 25.83 20.33
CA SER A 266 21.69 26.36 21.66
C SER A 266 23.17 26.16 22.00
N ILE A 267 23.72 24.98 21.75
CA ILE A 267 25.14 24.68 21.97
C ILE A 267 26.05 25.57 21.08
N GLU A 268 25.67 25.74 19.80
CA GLU A 268 26.42 26.61 18.88
C GLU A 268 26.37 28.08 19.29
N SER A 269 25.27 28.56 19.87
CA SER A 269 25.15 29.93 20.36
C SER A 269 25.99 30.16 21.63
N GLU A 270 26.03 29.20 22.56
CA GLU A 270 26.87 29.26 23.74
C GLU A 270 28.37 29.23 23.43
N SER A 271 28.77 28.47 22.42
CA SER A 271 30.16 28.38 21.99
C SER A 271 30.68 29.64 21.28
N LYS A 272 29.78 30.54 20.82
CA LYS A 272 30.10 31.79 20.15
C LYS A 272 30.10 33.02 21.11
N SER A 273 29.77 32.84 22.38
CA SER A 273 29.89 33.94 23.36
C SER A 273 31.36 34.25 23.61
N PRO A 274 31.83 35.49 23.40
CA PRO A 274 33.21 35.83 23.63
C PRO A 274 33.53 35.70 25.15
N ALA A 275 34.62 34.99 25.44
CA ALA A 275 35.12 34.88 26.81
C ALA A 275 35.39 36.29 27.37
N VAL A 276 34.52 36.75 28.24
CA VAL A 276 34.73 37.96 29.00
C VAL A 276 35.47 37.59 30.28
N GLY A 277 36.66 38.14 30.41
CA GLY A 277 37.27 38.39 31.68
C GLY A 277 38.31 37.39 32.17
N ASN A 278 39.56 37.84 32.14
CA ASN A 278 40.69 37.34 32.88
C ASN A 278 40.34 36.95 34.33
N ILE A 279 40.38 35.65 34.62
CA ILE A 279 40.48 35.15 35.97
C ILE A 279 41.90 34.59 36.15
N PRO A 280 42.66 34.98 37.20
CA PRO A 280 44.02 34.52 37.41
C PRO A 280 44.06 33.03 37.74
N ALA A 281 45.06 32.34 37.19
CA ALA A 281 45.26 30.88 37.29
C ALA A 281 45.36 30.41 38.73
N PRO A 282 44.65 29.38 39.17
CA PRO A 282 44.99 28.60 40.35
C PRO A 282 45.99 27.48 39.98
N SER A 283 46.83 27.20 40.94
CA SER A 283 47.96 26.27 40.94
C SER A 283 47.61 24.82 40.51
N PRO A 284 48.59 24.04 40.01
CA PRO A 284 48.36 22.74 39.42
C PRO A 284 48.19 21.65 40.50
N GLY A 285 47.12 20.89 40.41
CA GLY A 285 46.96 19.70 41.24
C GLY A 285 45.53 19.19 41.32
N ALA A 286 44.99 18.59 40.22
CA ALA A 286 43.96 17.55 40.32
C ALA A 286 43.81 16.87 38.96
N GLN A 287 43.88 15.54 38.99
CA GLN A 287 43.87 14.64 37.86
C GLN A 287 42.52 14.67 37.10
N SER A 288 42.61 14.73 35.79
CA SER A 288 41.51 14.65 34.86
C SER A 288 40.95 13.24 34.78
N SER A 289 39.65 13.10 34.94
CA SER A 289 38.90 11.94 34.44
C SER A 289 38.42 12.23 33.04
N GLU A 290 38.91 11.45 32.08
CA GLU A 290 38.52 11.50 30.67
C GLU A 290 37.05 11.12 30.50
N SER A 291 36.25 12.01 29.91
CA SER A 291 34.95 11.69 29.43
C SER A 291 35.06 11.26 27.94
N ILE A 292 34.79 10.00 27.71
CA ILE A 292 34.70 9.41 26.35
C ILE A 292 33.38 9.92 25.71
N ILE A 293 33.52 10.69 24.65
CA ILE A 293 32.41 11.06 23.77
C ILE A 293 32.32 9.99 22.66
N PRO A 294 31.21 9.25 22.50
CA PRO A 294 31.05 8.33 21.37
C PRO A 294 30.82 9.09 20.06
N GLY A 295 31.50 8.63 19.03
CA GLY A 295 31.63 9.25 17.72
C GLY A 295 30.32 9.57 17.01
N GLY A 296 30.37 10.66 16.24
CA GLY A 296 29.29 11.16 15.43
C GLY A 296 28.89 10.24 14.28
N PHE A 297 27.60 10.03 14.13
CA PHE A 297 27.02 9.42 12.96
C PHE A 297 26.77 10.50 11.90
N LYS A 298 27.26 10.26 10.68
CA LYS A 298 26.88 11.04 9.48
C LYS A 298 25.59 10.44 8.92
N PHE A 299 24.59 11.29 8.70
CA PHE A 299 23.35 10.97 8.00
C PHE A 299 23.52 11.18 6.49
#